data_001d337ada2d65ad6d85519994029588
#
_entry.id   001d337ada2d65ad6d85519994029588
#
_cell.length_a   1.000
_cell.length_b   1.000
_cell.length_c   1.000
_cell.angle_alpha   90.00
_cell.angle_beta   90.00
_cell.angle_gamma   90.00
#
_symmetry.space_group_name_H-M   'P 1'
#
loop_
_entity.id
_entity.type
_entity.pdbx_description
1 polymer ?
#
loop_
_entity_poly.entity_id
_entity_poly.type
_entity_poly.pdbx_seq_one_letter_code
_entity_poly.pdbx_strand_id
1 'polypeptide(L)'
;RIFAGAASAESLAPERLRGAGQSLSELAKWYSANPSDTGLKDYFARVAHAALETAEGRFAGDVALVTGAAPHSIAAAVVGELLAGGATVIMTSSRVNDARLAFAKELYRTHAAIGATLWIVPANMASFRDVDALISWVGSEQTETHGATTEVVKPALLPDLFVPFAAPRVSGTVGSDPQGALAQERLLLWSVERAIHLLSGLGADTAPNH
;
A
#
# COMPACT_ATOMS: atom_id res chain seq x y z
N ARG A 1 -33.81 2.80 2.74
CA ARG A 1 -33.48 2.19 1.40
C ARG A 1 -32.13 2.70 0.83
N ILE A 2 -31.10 2.86 1.65
CA ILE A 2 -29.80 3.41 1.23
C ILE A 2 -29.13 2.50 0.20
N PHE A 3 -29.25 1.18 0.34
CA PHE A 3 -28.65 0.20 -0.55
C PHE A 3 -29.63 -0.48 -1.52
N ALA A 4 -30.85 0.06 -1.66
CA ALA A 4 -31.85 -0.53 -2.54
C ALA A 4 -31.45 -0.35 -4.01
N GLY A 5 -31.20 -1.45 -4.71
CA GLY A 5 -30.80 -1.48 -6.12
C GLY A 5 -29.29 -1.68 -6.35
N ALA A 6 -28.44 -1.70 -5.32
CA ALA A 6 -27.04 -2.07 -5.44
C ALA A 6 -26.86 -3.57 -5.17
N ALA A 7 -26.04 -4.25 -5.96
CA ALA A 7 -25.69 -5.65 -5.76
C ALA A 7 -24.81 -5.84 -4.51
N SER A 8 -23.97 -4.85 -4.18
CA SER A 8 -23.14 -4.78 -2.98
C SER A 8 -22.86 -3.31 -2.63
N ALA A 9 -22.36 -3.04 -1.43
CA ALA A 9 -21.93 -1.69 -1.04
C ALA A 9 -20.81 -1.15 -1.94
N GLU A 10 -19.94 -2.02 -2.44
CA GLU A 10 -18.82 -1.69 -3.34
C GLU A 10 -19.29 -1.14 -4.71
N SER A 11 -20.54 -1.43 -5.11
CA SER A 11 -21.11 -0.90 -6.35
C SER A 11 -21.64 0.54 -6.22
N LEU A 12 -21.61 1.14 -5.04
CA LEU A 12 -22.06 2.51 -4.81
C LEU A 12 -20.93 3.51 -5.01
N ALA A 13 -21.26 4.69 -5.52
CA ALA A 13 -20.31 5.79 -5.61
C ALA A 13 -19.77 6.17 -4.21
N PRO A 14 -18.45 6.45 -4.06
CA PRO A 14 -17.83 6.77 -2.77
C PRO A 14 -18.53 7.90 -2.01
N GLU A 15 -19.04 8.92 -2.70
CA GLU A 15 -19.76 10.04 -2.07
C GLU A 15 -21.08 9.57 -1.40
N ARG A 16 -21.77 8.62 -2.01
CA ARG A 16 -23.00 8.04 -1.45
C ARG A 16 -22.70 7.19 -0.23
N LEU A 17 -21.61 6.40 -0.28
CA LEU A 17 -21.17 5.60 0.86
C LEU A 17 -20.75 6.49 2.03
N ARG A 18 -19.97 7.56 1.75
CA ARG A 18 -19.58 8.54 2.78
C ARG A 18 -20.79 9.22 3.42
N GLY A 19 -21.73 9.70 2.62
CA GLY A 19 -22.96 10.31 3.12
C GLY A 19 -23.81 9.34 3.96
N ALA A 20 -23.92 8.08 3.53
CA ALA A 20 -24.59 7.03 4.28
C ALA A 20 -23.86 6.73 5.60
N GLY A 21 -22.54 6.61 5.60
CA GLY A 21 -21.73 6.37 6.79
C GLY A 21 -21.88 7.49 7.82
N GLN A 22 -21.84 8.75 7.38
CA GLN A 22 -22.06 9.91 8.26
C GLN A 22 -23.45 9.90 8.90
N SER A 23 -24.51 9.67 8.10
CA SER A 23 -25.88 9.61 8.61
C SER A 23 -26.09 8.46 9.62
N LEU A 24 -25.48 7.30 9.35
CA LEU A 24 -25.54 6.14 10.25
C LEU A 24 -24.74 6.36 11.53
N SER A 25 -23.63 7.10 11.45
CA SER A 25 -22.86 7.52 12.63
C SER A 25 -23.67 8.43 13.54
N GLU A 26 -24.43 9.37 12.98
CA GLU A 26 -25.33 10.24 13.77
C GLU A 26 -26.47 9.43 14.43
N LEU A 27 -27.02 8.44 13.72
CA LEU A 27 -28.00 7.52 14.33
C LEU A 27 -27.36 6.70 15.46
N ALA A 28 -26.18 6.19 15.32
CA ALA A 28 -25.47 5.47 16.38
C ALA A 28 -25.26 6.35 17.62
N LYS A 29 -24.91 7.63 17.44
CA LYS A 29 -24.79 8.61 18.52
C LYS A 29 -26.14 8.85 19.22
N TRP A 30 -27.22 9.01 18.44
CA TRP A 30 -28.55 9.20 18.98
C TRP A 30 -28.99 8.00 19.83
N TYR A 31 -28.81 6.76 19.36
CA TYR A 31 -29.10 5.55 20.14
C TYR A 31 -28.17 5.39 21.35
N SER A 32 -26.97 5.97 21.34
CA SER A 32 -26.11 6.01 22.53
C SER A 32 -26.67 6.84 23.66
N ALA A 33 -27.42 7.89 23.34
CA ALA A 33 -28.11 8.73 24.33
C ALA A 33 -29.43 8.13 24.83
N ASN A 34 -29.96 7.08 24.17
CA ASN A 34 -31.21 6.42 24.46
C ASN A 34 -30.97 4.94 24.82
N PRO A 35 -30.73 4.61 26.08
CA PRO A 35 -30.20 3.29 26.49
C PRO A 35 -31.14 2.10 26.32
N SER A 36 -32.37 2.31 25.84
CA SER A 36 -33.37 1.24 25.69
C SER A 36 -33.06 0.23 24.59
N ASP A 37 -32.09 0.51 23.71
CA ASP A 37 -31.76 -0.39 22.60
C ASP A 37 -30.26 -0.35 22.20
N THR A 38 -29.45 -1.03 23.01
CA THR A 38 -28.00 -1.14 22.78
C THR A 38 -27.65 -1.88 21.50
N GLY A 39 -28.49 -2.81 21.04
CA GLY A 39 -28.24 -3.59 19.81
C GLY A 39 -28.31 -2.74 18.55
N LEU A 40 -29.20 -1.76 18.47
CA LEU A 40 -29.31 -0.85 17.34
C LEU A 40 -28.14 0.13 17.27
N LYS A 41 -27.63 0.61 18.40
CA LYS A 41 -26.42 1.43 18.45
C LYS A 41 -25.24 0.71 17.79
N ASP A 42 -24.96 -0.51 18.25
CA ASP A 42 -23.83 -1.28 17.76
C ASP A 42 -24.00 -1.69 16.30
N TYR A 43 -25.23 -1.97 15.88
CA TYR A 43 -25.56 -2.23 14.48
C TYR A 43 -25.26 -1.02 13.60
N PHE A 44 -25.79 0.16 13.93
CA PHE A 44 -25.57 1.38 13.15
C PHE A 44 -24.11 1.81 13.15
N ALA A 45 -23.38 1.66 14.26
CA ALA A 45 -21.96 1.96 14.34
C ALA A 45 -21.14 1.07 13.39
N ARG A 46 -21.40 -0.24 13.38
CA ARG A 46 -20.70 -1.17 12.47
C ARG A 46 -21.01 -0.91 11.00
N VAL A 47 -22.28 -0.64 10.66
CA VAL A 47 -22.65 -0.36 9.26
C VAL A 47 -22.10 1.00 8.81
N ALA A 48 -22.09 2.00 9.69
CA ALA A 48 -21.47 3.29 9.43
C ALA A 48 -19.97 3.15 9.16
N HIS A 49 -19.27 2.40 10.01
CA HIS A 49 -17.83 2.12 9.84
C HIS A 49 -17.55 1.43 8.51
N ALA A 50 -18.26 0.36 8.18
CA ALA A 50 -18.11 -0.35 6.93
C ALA A 50 -18.39 0.55 5.70
N ALA A 51 -19.38 1.44 5.77
CA ALA A 51 -19.69 2.36 4.67
C ALA A 51 -18.60 3.42 4.47
N LEU A 52 -18.03 3.95 5.57
CA LEU A 52 -16.96 4.92 5.53
C LEU A 52 -15.64 4.28 5.06
N GLU A 53 -15.31 3.11 5.57
CA GLU A 53 -14.15 2.32 5.17
C GLU A 53 -14.19 2.00 3.67
N THR A 54 -15.34 1.58 3.14
CA THR A 54 -15.51 1.34 1.70
C THR A 54 -15.42 2.62 0.87
N ALA A 55 -15.86 3.77 1.42
CA ALA A 55 -15.80 5.07 0.72
C ALA A 55 -14.40 5.67 0.70
N GLU A 56 -13.63 5.48 1.77
CA GLU A 56 -12.26 6.01 1.92
C GLU A 56 -11.20 5.07 1.35
N GLY A 57 -11.53 3.79 1.20
CA GLY A 57 -10.62 2.72 0.84
C GLY A 57 -10.03 2.04 2.09
N ARG A 58 -9.91 0.72 2.01
CA ARG A 58 -9.44 -0.12 3.13
C ARG A 58 -8.03 0.21 3.59
N PHE A 59 -7.20 0.74 2.67
CA PHE A 59 -5.79 1.07 2.91
C PHE A 59 -5.52 2.56 2.74
N ALA A 60 -6.56 3.39 2.88
CA ALA A 60 -6.41 4.85 2.76
C ALA A 60 -5.50 5.40 3.87
N GLY A 61 -4.43 6.06 3.46
CA GLY A 61 -3.42 6.57 4.38
C GLY A 61 -2.25 5.61 4.63
N ASP A 62 -2.39 4.33 4.33
CA ASP A 62 -1.30 3.36 4.48
C ASP A 62 -0.23 3.55 3.40
N VAL A 63 1.01 3.30 3.77
CA VAL A 63 2.16 3.25 2.86
C VAL A 63 2.66 1.83 2.75
N ALA A 64 2.75 1.29 1.55
CA ALA A 64 3.22 -0.06 1.30
C ALA A 64 4.49 -0.06 0.43
N LEU A 65 5.53 -0.75 0.89
CA LEU A 65 6.73 -1.04 0.11
C LEU A 65 6.64 -2.48 -0.43
N VAL A 66 6.46 -2.63 -1.75
CA VAL A 66 6.33 -3.92 -2.43
C VAL A 66 7.51 -4.14 -3.36
N THR A 67 8.28 -5.20 -3.14
CA THR A 67 9.42 -5.51 -4.00
C THR A 67 9.10 -6.60 -5.02
N GLY A 68 9.73 -6.54 -6.19
CA GLY A 68 9.64 -7.60 -7.19
C GLY A 68 8.36 -7.64 -8.02
N ALA A 69 7.57 -6.57 -8.05
CA ALA A 69 6.35 -6.51 -8.86
C ALA A 69 6.69 -6.55 -10.38
N ALA A 70 6.17 -7.57 -11.04
CA ALA A 70 6.30 -7.79 -12.47
C ALA A 70 4.93 -8.14 -13.06
N PRO A 71 4.69 -7.98 -14.38
CA PRO A 71 3.47 -8.44 -15.01
C PRO A 71 3.15 -9.88 -14.65
N HIS A 72 1.89 -10.17 -14.31
CA HIS A 72 1.38 -11.49 -13.91
C HIS A 72 2.03 -12.11 -12.66
N SER A 73 2.68 -11.31 -11.81
CA SER A 73 3.22 -11.77 -10.52
C SER A 73 2.21 -11.58 -9.40
N ILE A 74 2.39 -12.36 -8.31
CA ILE A 74 1.63 -12.18 -7.07
C ILE A 74 1.81 -10.77 -6.52
N ALA A 75 3.05 -10.24 -6.57
CA ALA A 75 3.33 -8.86 -6.16
C ALA A 75 2.51 -7.83 -6.94
N ALA A 76 2.29 -8.03 -8.25
CA ALA A 76 1.45 -7.14 -9.04
C ALA A 76 -0.02 -7.17 -8.60
N ALA A 77 -0.54 -8.35 -8.26
CA ALA A 77 -1.89 -8.49 -7.72
C ALA A 77 -2.02 -7.76 -6.36
N VAL A 78 -1.04 -7.94 -5.48
CA VAL A 78 -1.00 -7.23 -4.18
C VAL A 78 -0.96 -5.71 -4.37
N VAL A 79 -0.12 -5.20 -5.30
CA VAL A 79 -0.09 -3.77 -5.64
C VAL A 79 -1.46 -3.30 -6.13
N GLY A 80 -2.13 -4.09 -6.98
CA GLY A 80 -3.48 -3.78 -7.47
C GLY A 80 -4.50 -3.63 -6.33
N GLU A 81 -4.54 -4.58 -5.39
CA GLU A 81 -5.44 -4.55 -4.23
C GLU A 81 -5.14 -3.38 -3.29
N LEU A 82 -3.86 -3.09 -3.03
CA LEU A 82 -3.45 -1.93 -2.22
C LEU A 82 -3.89 -0.61 -2.86
N LEU A 83 -3.71 -0.47 -4.18
CA LEU A 83 -4.17 0.71 -4.92
C LEU A 83 -5.69 0.83 -4.93
N ALA A 84 -6.41 -0.28 -5.07
CA ALA A 84 -7.87 -0.31 -4.99
C ALA A 84 -8.38 0.07 -3.59
N GLY A 85 -7.57 -0.19 -2.56
CA GLY A 85 -7.83 0.23 -1.19
C GLY A 85 -7.36 1.65 -0.84
N GLY A 86 -6.81 2.41 -1.78
CA GLY A 86 -6.42 3.82 -1.55
C GLY A 86 -5.02 4.04 -1.00
N ALA A 87 -4.17 3.01 -0.95
CA ALA A 87 -2.82 3.10 -0.39
C ALA A 87 -1.85 3.94 -1.23
N THR A 88 -0.82 4.46 -0.59
CA THR A 88 0.42 4.88 -1.25
C THR A 88 1.34 3.68 -1.41
N VAL A 89 1.59 3.25 -2.65
CA VAL A 89 2.39 2.07 -2.94
C VAL A 89 3.74 2.46 -3.54
N ILE A 90 4.82 1.97 -2.93
CA ILE A 90 6.19 2.03 -3.47
C ILE A 90 6.51 0.67 -4.06
N MET A 91 6.53 0.60 -5.38
CA MET A 91 6.83 -0.62 -6.13
C MET A 91 8.27 -0.58 -6.62
N THR A 92 9.07 -1.61 -6.36
CA THR A 92 10.44 -1.68 -6.86
C THR A 92 10.59 -2.52 -8.11
N SER A 93 11.53 -2.14 -8.95
CA SER A 93 12.00 -2.93 -10.09
C SER A 93 13.50 -2.81 -10.22
N SER A 94 14.20 -3.90 -10.54
CA SER A 94 15.66 -3.86 -10.76
C SER A 94 16.08 -2.96 -11.93
N ARG A 95 15.17 -2.69 -12.86
CA ARG A 95 15.34 -1.75 -13.97
C ARG A 95 14.02 -1.06 -14.26
N VAL A 96 14.05 0.26 -14.38
CA VAL A 96 12.93 1.07 -14.83
C VAL A 96 13.19 1.47 -16.28
N ASN A 97 12.45 0.85 -17.20
CA ASN A 97 12.43 1.14 -18.62
C ASN A 97 11.00 1.41 -19.10
N ASP A 98 10.82 1.76 -20.37
CA ASP A 98 9.51 2.10 -20.93
C ASP A 98 8.45 1.01 -20.71
N ALA A 99 8.83 -0.26 -20.85
CA ALA A 99 7.91 -1.38 -20.59
C ALA A 99 7.49 -1.46 -19.12
N ARG A 100 8.38 -1.17 -18.18
CA ARG A 100 8.07 -1.12 -16.75
C ARG A 100 7.23 0.10 -16.38
N LEU A 101 7.52 1.24 -16.99
CA LEU A 101 6.70 2.44 -16.83
C LEU A 101 5.29 2.24 -17.40
N ALA A 102 5.16 1.63 -18.58
CA ALA A 102 3.87 1.30 -19.17
C ALA A 102 3.07 0.34 -18.28
N PHE A 103 3.72 -0.70 -17.75
CA PHE A 103 3.10 -1.62 -16.79
C PHE A 103 2.63 -0.92 -15.52
N ALA A 104 3.46 -0.07 -14.91
CA ALA A 104 3.08 0.66 -13.70
C ALA A 104 1.90 1.62 -13.96
N LYS A 105 1.91 2.33 -15.09
CA LYS A 105 0.79 3.19 -15.51
C LYS A 105 -0.49 2.41 -15.71
N GLU A 106 -0.42 1.25 -16.35
CA GLU A 106 -1.59 0.38 -16.56
C GLU A 106 -2.15 -0.14 -15.24
N LEU A 107 -1.27 -0.62 -14.35
CA LEU A 107 -1.64 -1.09 -13.03
C LEU A 107 -2.35 -0.01 -12.22
N TYR A 108 -1.78 1.21 -12.19
CA TYR A 108 -2.39 2.36 -11.54
C TYR A 108 -3.75 2.71 -12.16
N ARG A 109 -3.82 2.84 -13.49
CA ARG A 109 -5.06 3.21 -14.18
C ARG A 109 -6.19 2.21 -13.96
N THR A 110 -5.85 0.92 -13.83
CA THR A 110 -6.83 -0.16 -13.68
C THR A 110 -7.35 -0.29 -12.26
N HIS A 111 -6.50 -0.03 -11.25
CA HIS A 111 -6.80 -0.38 -9.87
C HIS A 111 -6.91 0.82 -8.92
N ALA A 112 -6.29 1.97 -9.22
CA ALA A 112 -6.19 3.03 -8.24
C ALA A 112 -7.55 3.62 -7.86
N ALA A 113 -7.87 3.57 -6.57
CA ALA A 113 -8.96 4.32 -5.97
C ALA A 113 -8.57 5.80 -5.75
N ILE A 114 -9.56 6.61 -5.36
CA ILE A 114 -9.33 8.02 -5.03
C ILE A 114 -8.34 8.09 -3.84
N GLY A 115 -7.29 8.90 -3.99
CA GLY A 115 -6.25 9.09 -2.99
C GLY A 115 -5.07 8.12 -3.10
N ALA A 116 -5.19 7.04 -3.88
CA ALA A 116 -4.08 6.12 -4.10
C ALA A 116 -2.92 6.79 -4.85
N THR A 117 -1.70 6.40 -4.51
CA THR A 117 -0.48 6.87 -5.17
C THR A 117 0.43 5.68 -5.51
N LEU A 118 1.07 5.70 -6.67
CA LEU A 118 2.03 4.68 -7.06
C LEU A 118 3.39 5.30 -7.40
N TRP A 119 4.42 4.88 -6.67
CA TRP A 119 5.81 5.15 -6.96
C TRP A 119 6.47 3.91 -7.57
N ILE A 120 7.21 4.07 -8.66
CA ILE A 120 8.08 3.02 -9.18
C ILE A 120 9.53 3.44 -8.99
N VAL A 121 10.27 2.65 -8.22
CA VAL A 121 11.63 2.97 -7.80
C VAL A 121 12.60 1.90 -8.30
N PRO A 122 13.69 2.29 -8.99
CA PRO A 122 14.72 1.34 -9.38
C PRO A 122 15.50 0.86 -8.15
N ALA A 123 15.49 -0.46 -7.91
CA ALA A 123 16.31 -1.07 -6.87
C ALA A 123 16.60 -2.53 -7.20
N ASN A 124 17.88 -2.89 -7.24
CA ASN A 124 18.30 -4.28 -7.30
C ASN A 124 18.37 -4.85 -5.87
N MET A 125 17.36 -5.60 -5.49
CA MET A 125 17.27 -6.16 -4.13
C MET A 125 18.40 -7.17 -3.79
N ALA A 126 19.22 -7.62 -4.75
CA ALA A 126 20.41 -8.40 -4.48
C ALA A 126 21.64 -7.53 -4.13
N SER A 127 21.51 -6.21 -4.17
CA SER A 127 22.57 -5.23 -3.88
C SER A 127 22.24 -4.49 -2.58
N PHE A 128 23.07 -4.64 -1.56
CA PHE A 128 22.90 -3.89 -0.30
C PHE A 128 22.95 -2.39 -0.52
N ARG A 129 23.80 -1.92 -1.44
CA ARG A 129 23.86 -0.50 -1.81
C ARG A 129 22.53 0.02 -2.34
N ASP A 130 21.85 -0.78 -3.18
CA ASP A 130 20.55 -0.38 -3.71
C ASP A 130 19.46 -0.45 -2.64
N VAL A 131 19.53 -1.44 -1.73
CA VAL A 131 18.64 -1.51 -0.57
C VAL A 131 18.81 -0.29 0.33
N ASP A 132 20.07 0.06 0.66
CA ASP A 132 20.38 1.24 1.47
C ASP A 132 19.87 2.53 0.82
N ALA A 133 20.09 2.68 -0.49
CA ALA A 133 19.61 3.84 -1.25
C ALA A 133 18.08 3.90 -1.31
N LEU A 134 17.41 2.76 -1.50
CA LEU A 134 15.95 2.67 -1.50
C LEU A 134 15.37 3.10 -0.16
N ILE A 135 15.87 2.55 0.95
CA ILE A 135 15.32 2.87 2.28
C ILE A 135 15.65 4.31 2.68
N SER A 136 16.85 4.81 2.34
CA SER A 136 17.16 6.24 2.51
C SER A 136 16.21 7.14 1.72
N TRP A 137 15.88 6.79 0.46
CA TRP A 137 14.91 7.51 -0.34
C TRP A 137 13.50 7.45 0.25
N VAL A 138 13.09 6.29 0.74
CA VAL A 138 11.78 6.11 1.42
C VAL A 138 11.67 7.04 2.63
N GLY A 139 12.67 7.07 3.50
CA GLY A 139 12.66 7.85 4.73
C GLY A 139 12.92 9.36 4.55
N SER A 140 13.39 9.80 3.37
CA SER A 140 13.72 11.22 3.14
C SER A 140 12.58 11.99 2.49
N GLU A 141 12.42 13.24 2.87
CA GLU A 141 11.64 14.22 2.14
C GLU A 141 12.47 14.79 0.98
N GLN A 142 11.83 15.08 -0.14
CA GLN A 142 12.45 15.77 -1.27
C GLN A 142 11.71 17.07 -1.55
N THR A 143 12.47 18.13 -1.70
CA THR A 143 11.95 19.46 -1.96
C THR A 143 12.54 20.03 -3.24
N GLU A 144 11.75 20.81 -3.98
CA GLU A 144 12.21 21.63 -5.10
C GLU A 144 12.04 23.11 -4.76
N THR A 145 13.04 23.91 -5.15
CA THR A 145 13.01 25.37 -4.92
C THR A 145 12.88 26.09 -6.25
N HIS A 146 11.80 26.82 -6.41
CA HIS A 146 11.53 27.67 -7.56
C HIS A 146 11.53 29.15 -7.13
N GLY A 147 12.68 29.81 -7.33
CA GLY A 147 12.87 31.19 -6.86
C GLY A 147 12.87 31.28 -5.33
N ALA A 148 11.90 31.98 -4.75
CA ALA A 148 11.74 32.11 -3.31
C ALA A 148 10.81 31.07 -2.65
N THR A 149 10.20 30.19 -3.44
CA THR A 149 9.24 29.18 -2.93
C THR A 149 9.90 27.81 -2.94
N THR A 150 9.83 27.11 -1.81
CA THR A 150 10.24 25.71 -1.68
C THR A 150 8.97 24.85 -1.54
N GLU A 151 8.85 23.84 -2.38
CA GLU A 151 7.73 22.91 -2.39
C GLU A 151 8.21 21.47 -2.10
N VAL A 152 7.44 20.73 -1.31
CA VAL A 152 7.71 19.32 -1.05
C VAL A 152 7.17 18.50 -2.23
N VAL A 153 8.07 17.95 -3.04
CA VAL A 153 7.72 17.10 -4.21
C VAL A 153 7.58 15.64 -3.82
N LYS A 154 8.15 15.22 -2.71
CA LYS A 154 8.01 13.91 -2.11
C LYS A 154 8.10 14.00 -0.59
N PRO A 155 7.05 13.62 0.17
CA PRO A 155 7.18 13.50 1.62
C PRO A 155 8.02 12.27 2.01
N ALA A 156 8.42 12.16 3.26
CA ALA A 156 8.87 10.88 3.81
C ALA A 156 7.73 9.84 3.72
N LEU A 157 8.04 8.63 3.27
CA LEU A 157 7.08 7.57 2.99
C LEU A 157 7.42 6.32 3.82
N LEU A 158 7.36 6.44 5.16
CA LEU A 158 7.60 5.29 6.03
C LEU A 158 6.53 4.23 5.80
N PRO A 159 6.90 2.99 5.45
CA PRO A 159 5.90 1.98 5.13
C PRO A 159 5.30 1.36 6.40
N ASP A 160 3.97 1.27 6.41
CA ASP A 160 3.19 0.48 7.36
C ASP A 160 3.22 -1.00 6.98
N LEU A 161 3.44 -1.28 5.68
CA LEU A 161 3.49 -2.63 5.14
C LEU A 161 4.72 -2.83 4.27
N PHE A 162 5.55 -3.82 4.60
CA PHE A 162 6.66 -4.26 3.76
C PHE A 162 6.38 -5.65 3.18
N VAL A 163 6.35 -5.76 1.84
CA VAL A 163 6.01 -7.00 1.10
C VAL A 163 7.20 -7.42 0.22
N PRO A 164 8.10 -8.28 0.72
CA PRO A 164 9.33 -8.67 0.05
C PRO A 164 9.12 -9.82 -0.93
N PHE A 165 8.57 -9.55 -2.12
CA PHE A 165 8.35 -10.53 -3.19
C PHE A 165 9.43 -10.58 -4.26
N ALA A 166 10.53 -9.81 -4.12
CA ALA A 166 11.64 -9.93 -5.06
C ALA A 166 12.29 -11.31 -4.93
N ALA A 167 12.24 -12.09 -6.00
CA ALA A 167 12.84 -13.42 -6.05
C ALA A 167 13.61 -13.62 -7.37
N PRO A 168 14.73 -14.33 -7.37
CA PRO A 168 15.42 -14.68 -8.59
C PRO A 168 14.65 -15.76 -9.35
N ARG A 169 14.78 -15.77 -10.68
CA ARG A 169 14.35 -16.92 -11.46
C ARG A 169 15.44 -17.99 -11.33
N VAL A 170 15.14 -19.03 -10.59
CA VAL A 170 16.03 -20.19 -10.44
C VAL A 170 15.34 -21.42 -10.99
N SER A 171 16.04 -22.20 -11.78
CA SER A 171 15.59 -23.49 -12.31
C SER A 171 16.71 -24.51 -12.15
N GLY A 172 16.36 -25.76 -11.87
CA GLY A 172 17.31 -26.85 -11.69
C GLY A 172 16.96 -27.74 -10.51
N THR A 173 17.81 -28.75 -10.25
CA THR A 173 17.69 -29.63 -9.11
C THR A 173 18.46 -29.09 -7.90
N VAL A 174 18.08 -29.48 -6.70
CA VAL A 174 18.77 -29.11 -5.46
C VAL A 174 20.27 -29.45 -5.54
N GLY A 175 21.11 -28.45 -5.29
CA GLY A 175 22.56 -28.60 -5.34
C GLY A 175 23.20 -28.52 -6.73
N SER A 176 22.41 -28.37 -7.81
CA SER A 176 22.95 -28.27 -9.19
C SER A 176 23.46 -26.89 -9.54
N ASP A 177 23.03 -25.84 -8.83
CA ASP A 177 23.41 -24.45 -9.07
C ASP A 177 23.74 -23.70 -7.77
N PRO A 178 25.01 -23.76 -7.31
CA PRO A 178 25.44 -23.03 -6.10
C PRO A 178 25.33 -21.50 -6.24
N GLN A 179 25.50 -20.97 -7.45
CA GLN A 179 25.39 -19.52 -7.68
C GLN A 179 23.94 -19.06 -7.59
N GLY A 180 23.00 -19.86 -8.11
CA GLY A 180 21.58 -19.62 -7.95
C GLY A 180 21.13 -19.69 -6.47
N ALA A 181 21.68 -20.62 -5.69
CA ALA A 181 21.42 -20.71 -4.25
C ALA A 181 21.87 -19.43 -3.52
N LEU A 182 23.09 -18.95 -3.78
CA LEU A 182 23.62 -17.69 -3.24
C LEU A 182 22.76 -16.48 -3.63
N ALA A 183 22.29 -16.44 -4.87
CA ALA A 183 21.42 -15.38 -5.35
C ALA A 183 20.05 -15.40 -4.61
N GLN A 184 19.53 -16.58 -4.30
CA GLN A 184 18.33 -16.76 -3.51
C GLN A 184 18.53 -16.26 -2.08
N GLU A 185 19.59 -16.66 -1.39
CA GLU A 185 19.89 -16.19 -0.04
C GLU A 185 20.00 -14.67 0.03
N ARG A 186 20.68 -14.05 -0.95
CA ARG A 186 20.80 -12.60 -1.02
C ARG A 186 19.45 -11.90 -1.16
N LEU A 187 18.59 -12.40 -2.04
CA LEU A 187 17.30 -11.77 -2.35
C LEU A 187 16.24 -12.07 -1.31
N LEU A 188 16.18 -13.30 -0.82
CA LEU A 188 15.06 -13.76 0.02
C LEU A 188 15.35 -13.62 1.53
N LEU A 189 16.62 -13.53 1.92
CA LEU A 189 17.02 -13.45 3.32
C LEU A 189 17.78 -12.16 3.61
N TRP A 190 19.01 -12.02 3.12
CA TRP A 190 19.90 -10.92 3.55
C TRP A 190 19.39 -9.53 3.17
N SER A 191 18.76 -9.39 1.99
CA SER A 191 18.18 -8.11 1.58
C SER A 191 16.94 -7.75 2.40
N VAL A 192 16.16 -8.74 2.79
CA VAL A 192 14.99 -8.56 3.63
C VAL A 192 15.41 -8.16 5.04
N GLU A 193 16.36 -8.87 5.64
CA GLU A 193 16.93 -8.51 6.96
C GLU A 193 17.53 -7.10 6.95
N ARG A 194 18.29 -6.76 5.89
CA ARG A 194 18.86 -5.41 5.73
C ARG A 194 17.78 -4.35 5.63
N ALA A 195 16.74 -4.57 4.82
CA ALA A 195 15.65 -3.62 4.68
C ALA A 195 14.89 -3.43 5.99
N ILE A 196 14.57 -4.51 6.72
CA ILE A 196 13.89 -4.45 8.01
C ILE A 196 14.75 -3.66 9.02
N HIS A 197 16.05 -3.96 9.11
CA HIS A 197 16.95 -3.24 10.01
C HIS A 197 16.98 -1.74 9.73
N LEU A 198 17.04 -1.34 8.46
CA LEU A 198 17.06 0.07 8.07
C LEU A 198 15.71 0.76 8.30
N LEU A 199 14.59 0.09 7.99
CA LEU A 199 13.24 0.60 8.25
C LEU A 199 12.99 0.80 9.75
N SER A 200 13.41 -0.17 10.60
CA SER A 200 13.37 -0.02 12.04
C SER A 200 14.18 1.20 12.53
N GLY A 201 15.37 1.41 11.96
CA GLY A 201 16.18 2.60 12.24
C GLY A 201 15.51 3.93 11.87
N LEU A 202 14.54 3.93 10.94
CA LEU A 202 13.72 5.09 10.58
C LEU A 202 12.46 5.22 11.47
N GLY A 203 12.20 4.29 12.38
CA GLY A 203 11.04 4.29 13.26
C GLY A 203 9.78 3.65 12.66
N ALA A 204 9.90 2.89 11.58
CA ALA A 204 8.75 2.20 10.96
C ALA A 204 8.10 1.14 11.87
N ASP A 205 8.86 0.60 12.84
CA ASP A 205 8.37 -0.35 13.83
C ASP A 205 7.67 0.30 15.04
N THR A 206 7.73 1.63 15.14
CA THR A 206 7.08 2.40 16.20
C THR A 206 5.76 3.03 15.77
N ALA A 207 5.39 2.88 14.49
CA ALA A 207 4.10 3.33 13.99
C ALA A 207 2.96 2.59 14.71
N PRO A 208 1.89 3.28 15.10
CA PRO A 208 0.76 2.63 15.75
C PRO A 208 0.15 1.59 14.79
N ASN A 209 0.09 0.34 15.25
CA ASN A 209 -0.64 -0.71 14.54
C ASN A 209 -2.12 -0.32 14.48
N HIS A 210 -2.64 -0.14 13.30
CA HIS A 210 -4.06 0.06 13.03
C HIS A 210 -4.83 -1.26 13.08
#